data_9ee2e3a3dcf70a69266ff0483735892c
#
_entry.id   9ee2e3a3dcf70a69266ff0483735892c
#
_cell.length_a   1.000
_cell.length_b   1.000
_cell.length_c   1.000
_cell.angle_alpha   90.00
_cell.angle_beta   90.00
_cell.angle_gamma   90.00
#
_symmetry.space_group_name_H-M   'P 1'
#
loop_
_entity.id
_entity.type
_entity.pdbx_description
1 polymer ?
#
loop_
_entity_poly.entity_id
_entity_poly.type
_entity_poly.pdbx_seq_one_letter_code
_entity_poly.pdbx_strand_id
1 'polypeptide(L)'
;FAEGEGLIANTAFHGVAVACEAAESATFDTVLLRGCEFDGVHFSGCTFRDVRFEGCRFTRCSMERAWLSRCDVLSCSAPGLNLLQARLSSVLFEETDLSYANLSEASIDRVAIRGSRLREAAMQSVKAKRLVFSDSDLTRLDVFGTGLAGIDLSTCAFEAPVLSADYRELRGAVVSAEQALSLSTLLGFVIAEE
;
A
#
# COMPACT_ATOMS: atom_id res chain seq x y z
N PHE A 1 22.64 5.38 11.68
CA PHE A 1 21.96 4.25 12.35
C PHE A 1 23.01 3.24 12.74
N ALA A 2 23.05 2.80 14.01
CA ALA A 2 24.02 1.83 14.48
C ALA A 2 23.73 0.44 13.87
N GLU A 3 24.79 -0.30 13.55
CA GLU A 3 24.67 -1.73 13.21
C GLU A 3 24.09 -2.47 14.44
N GLY A 4 22.88 -2.99 14.30
CA GLY A 4 22.19 -3.76 15.33
C GLY A 4 20.75 -3.33 15.54
N GLU A 5 20.00 -4.04 16.37
CA GLU A 5 18.59 -3.77 16.71
C GLU A 5 18.46 -2.39 17.39
N GLY A 6 18.44 -1.31 16.58
CA GLY A 6 18.28 0.06 17.06
C GLY A 6 16.84 0.32 17.51
N LEU A 7 16.67 0.93 18.69
CA LEU A 7 15.37 1.43 19.15
C LEU A 7 15.34 2.96 19.04
N ILE A 8 14.38 3.48 18.29
CA ILE A 8 14.03 4.89 18.22
C ILE A 8 12.63 5.03 18.80
N ALA A 9 12.49 5.69 19.93
CA ALA A 9 11.22 5.75 20.63
C ALA A 9 10.89 7.14 21.16
N ASN A 10 9.58 7.44 21.25
CA ASN A 10 9.02 8.64 21.87
C ASN A 10 9.66 9.94 21.34
N THR A 11 9.81 10.05 20.04
CA THR A 11 10.50 11.19 19.41
C THR A 11 9.80 11.67 18.15
N ALA A 12 10.17 12.89 17.73
CA ALA A 12 9.66 13.49 16.51
C ALA A 12 10.83 14.01 15.65
N PHE A 13 10.74 13.75 14.35
CA PHE A 13 11.67 14.26 13.35
C PHE A 13 10.91 15.18 12.40
N HIS A 14 11.48 16.33 12.10
CA HIS A 14 10.89 17.31 11.20
C HIS A 14 11.91 17.71 10.14
N GLY A 15 11.54 17.53 8.86
CA GLY A 15 12.37 17.97 7.73
C GLY A 15 13.73 17.29 7.63
N VAL A 16 13.87 16.08 8.17
CA VAL A 16 15.15 15.34 8.14
C VAL A 16 15.28 14.65 6.78
N ALA A 17 16.46 14.78 6.16
CA ALA A 17 16.83 14.05 4.96
C ALA A 17 17.82 12.92 5.30
N VAL A 18 17.50 11.72 4.85
CA VAL A 18 18.34 10.51 5.03
C VAL A 18 18.55 9.88 3.66
N ALA A 19 19.79 9.59 3.32
CA ALA A 19 20.11 8.98 2.03
C ALA A 19 21.04 7.77 2.16
N CYS A 20 20.74 6.73 1.39
CA CYS A 20 21.58 5.53 1.22
C CYS A 20 21.98 4.84 2.56
N GLU A 21 21.06 4.85 3.52
CA GLU A 21 21.27 4.24 4.82
C GLU A 21 20.52 2.91 4.95
N ALA A 22 21.05 2.00 5.71
CA ALA A 22 20.37 0.79 6.13
C ALA A 22 19.94 0.93 7.60
N ALA A 23 18.63 0.73 7.82
CA ALA A 23 18.04 0.70 9.16
C ALA A 23 17.43 -0.69 9.42
N GLU A 24 18.09 -1.73 8.92
CA GLU A 24 17.56 -3.09 8.95
C GLU A 24 17.26 -3.54 10.38
N SER A 25 16.06 -4.13 10.55
CA SER A 25 15.59 -4.66 11.83
C SER A 25 15.47 -3.64 12.97
N ALA A 26 15.60 -2.34 12.70
CA ALA A 26 15.38 -1.30 13.71
C ALA A 26 13.91 -1.24 14.15
N THR A 27 13.69 -0.81 15.38
CA THR A 27 12.34 -0.57 15.93
C THR A 27 12.11 0.93 16.09
N PHE A 28 11.00 1.39 15.48
CA PHE A 28 10.45 2.74 15.67
C PHE A 28 9.18 2.60 16.52
N ASP A 29 9.15 3.19 17.68
CA ASP A 29 8.02 3.08 18.61
C ASP A 29 7.57 4.47 19.06
N THR A 30 6.33 4.82 18.78
CA THR A 30 5.76 6.13 19.12
C THR A 30 6.59 7.27 18.52
N VAL A 31 6.72 7.26 17.17
CA VAL A 31 7.55 8.22 16.42
C VAL A 31 6.69 9.02 15.45
N LEU A 32 6.90 10.34 15.44
CA LEU A 32 6.38 11.23 14.41
C LEU A 32 7.49 11.59 13.42
N LEU A 33 7.23 11.37 12.14
CA LEU A 33 8.09 11.76 11.03
C LEU A 33 7.31 12.73 10.15
N ARG A 34 7.69 14.00 10.13
CA ARG A 34 6.98 15.05 9.38
C ARG A 34 7.90 15.74 8.36
N GLY A 35 7.47 15.72 7.09
CA GLY A 35 8.23 16.36 6.01
C GLY A 35 9.64 15.79 5.84
N CYS A 36 9.85 14.52 6.23
CA CYS A 36 11.14 13.88 6.11
C CYS A 36 11.32 13.31 4.70
N GLU A 37 12.57 13.28 4.23
CA GLU A 37 12.93 12.72 2.93
C GLU A 37 13.85 11.52 3.12
N PHE A 38 13.46 10.40 2.53
CA PHE A 38 14.22 9.15 2.52
C PHE A 38 14.57 8.80 1.08
N ASP A 39 15.84 8.72 0.76
CA ASP A 39 16.30 8.34 -0.58
C ASP A 39 17.24 7.13 -0.53
N GLY A 40 16.81 6.01 -1.12
CA GLY A 40 17.56 4.76 -1.11
C GLY A 40 17.73 4.17 0.29
N VAL A 41 16.78 4.42 1.20
CA VAL A 41 16.85 3.90 2.57
C VAL A 41 16.21 2.52 2.65
N HIS A 42 16.92 1.58 3.28
CA HIS A 42 16.47 0.21 3.51
C HIS A 42 15.94 0.04 4.94
N PHE A 43 14.62 -0.04 5.07
CA PHE A 43 13.92 -0.37 6.33
C PHE A 43 13.48 -1.84 6.37
N SER A 44 14.21 -2.73 5.71
CA SER A 44 13.84 -4.14 5.60
C SER A 44 13.83 -4.81 6.97
N GLY A 45 12.74 -5.51 7.28
CA GLY A 45 12.55 -6.14 8.59
C GLY A 45 12.35 -5.20 9.77
N CYS A 46 12.28 -3.88 9.55
CA CYS A 46 12.00 -2.92 10.61
C CYS A 46 10.61 -3.12 11.23
N THR A 47 10.50 -2.74 12.50
CA THR A 47 9.23 -2.66 13.22
C THR A 47 8.84 -1.20 13.41
N PHE A 48 7.67 -0.82 12.92
CA PHE A 48 7.04 0.47 13.14
C PHE A 48 5.79 0.28 14.00
N ARG A 49 5.80 0.81 15.20
CA ARG A 49 4.67 0.74 16.14
C ARG A 49 4.26 2.15 16.56
N ASP A 50 2.98 2.46 16.41
CA ASP A 50 2.46 3.79 16.75
C ASP A 50 3.25 4.91 16.04
N VAL A 51 3.57 4.69 14.76
CA VAL A 51 4.37 5.63 13.96
C VAL A 51 3.47 6.39 13.01
N ARG A 52 3.72 7.69 12.91
CA ARG A 52 3.02 8.58 11.98
C ARG A 52 4.00 9.22 11.02
N PHE A 53 3.76 9.00 9.73
CA PHE A 53 4.45 9.66 8.64
C PHE A 53 3.53 10.73 8.06
N GLU A 54 3.93 11.99 8.09
CA GLU A 54 3.16 13.11 7.55
C GLU A 54 3.99 13.87 6.49
N GLY A 55 3.47 13.94 5.27
CA GLY A 55 4.13 14.69 4.19
C GLY A 55 5.54 14.21 3.88
N CYS A 56 5.85 12.94 4.17
CA CYS A 56 7.16 12.37 3.92
C CYS A 56 7.33 11.94 2.46
N ARG A 57 8.58 11.91 2.01
CA ARG A 57 8.95 11.41 0.69
C ARG A 57 9.83 10.17 0.82
N PHE A 58 9.45 9.12 0.10
CA PHE A 58 10.20 7.88 0.00
C PHE A 58 10.61 7.67 -1.46
N THR A 59 11.88 7.77 -1.76
CA THR A 59 12.43 7.56 -3.09
C THR A 59 13.34 6.33 -3.05
N ARG A 60 13.08 5.33 -3.88
CA ARG A 60 13.87 4.07 -3.94
C ARG A 60 14.02 3.38 -2.58
N CYS A 61 13.02 3.47 -1.71
CA CYS A 61 13.05 2.89 -0.37
C CYS A 61 12.48 1.48 -0.35
N SER A 62 12.95 0.67 0.60
CA SER A 62 12.44 -0.66 0.86
C SER A 62 11.99 -0.82 2.31
N MET A 63 10.77 -1.32 2.48
CA MET A 63 10.18 -1.79 3.74
C MET A 63 9.83 -3.29 3.62
N GLU A 64 10.61 -4.03 2.85
CA GLU A 64 10.43 -5.48 2.68
C GLU A 64 10.43 -6.18 4.02
N ARG A 65 9.44 -7.07 4.24
CA ARG A 65 9.26 -7.78 5.51
C ARG A 65 9.13 -6.89 6.75
N ALA A 66 8.92 -5.60 6.58
CA ALA A 66 8.68 -4.72 7.72
C ALA A 66 7.33 -5.03 8.40
N TRP A 67 7.25 -4.72 9.67
CA TRP A 67 6.02 -4.79 10.44
C TRP A 67 5.54 -3.39 10.81
N LEU A 68 4.40 -2.99 10.25
CA LEU A 68 3.72 -1.74 10.58
C LEU A 68 2.49 -2.05 11.42
N SER A 69 2.44 -1.51 12.63
CA SER A 69 1.35 -1.70 13.58
C SER A 69 0.89 -0.38 14.15
N ARG A 70 -0.40 -0.05 13.95
CA ARG A 70 -0.99 1.23 14.34
C ARG A 70 -0.22 2.42 13.79
N CYS A 71 -0.05 2.41 12.47
CA CYS A 71 0.69 3.46 11.77
C CYS A 71 -0.24 4.27 10.87
N ASP A 72 0.03 5.56 10.77
CA ASP A 72 -0.61 6.46 9.81
C ASP A 72 0.43 6.95 8.80
N VAL A 73 0.08 6.91 7.51
CA VAL A 73 0.89 7.41 6.40
C VAL A 73 0.02 8.43 5.66
N LEU A 74 0.26 9.71 5.93
CA LEU A 74 -0.62 10.81 5.56
C LEU A 74 0.07 11.77 4.60
N SER A 75 -0.56 12.04 3.47
CA SER A 75 -0.08 12.97 2.43
C SER A 75 1.37 12.73 2.03
N CYS A 76 1.77 11.45 1.97
CA CYS A 76 3.14 11.05 1.64
C CYS A 76 3.31 10.77 0.15
N SER A 77 4.55 10.86 -0.32
CA SER A 77 4.95 10.44 -1.67
C SER A 77 5.87 9.24 -1.57
N ALA A 78 5.38 8.07 -1.98
CA ALA A 78 6.09 6.80 -1.87
C ALA A 78 5.98 5.93 -3.15
N PRO A 79 6.18 6.53 -4.37
CA PRO A 79 6.08 5.74 -5.59
C PRO A 79 7.16 4.67 -5.63
N GLY A 80 6.76 3.45 -6.00
CA GLY A 80 7.66 2.31 -6.06
C GLY A 80 8.15 1.80 -4.70
N LEU A 81 7.53 2.19 -3.59
CA LEU A 81 7.88 1.68 -2.26
C LEU A 81 7.75 0.16 -2.22
N ASN A 82 8.82 -0.52 -1.82
CA ASN A 82 8.80 -1.98 -1.69
C ASN A 82 8.30 -2.39 -0.30
N LEU A 83 7.09 -2.97 -0.25
CA LEU A 83 6.44 -3.54 0.92
C LEU A 83 6.25 -5.07 0.77
N LEU A 84 7.10 -5.72 -0.05
CA LEU A 84 7.05 -7.17 -0.27
C LEU A 84 7.06 -7.91 1.06
N GLN A 85 6.12 -8.85 1.24
CA GLN A 85 6.00 -9.67 2.45
C GLN A 85 5.85 -8.87 3.76
N ALA A 86 5.52 -7.58 3.69
CA ALA A 86 5.29 -6.76 4.88
C ALA A 86 4.06 -7.23 5.67
N ARG A 87 4.02 -6.90 6.95
CA ARG A 87 2.88 -7.12 7.83
C ARG A 87 2.28 -5.78 8.21
N LEU A 88 1.05 -5.55 7.78
CA LEU A 88 0.32 -4.30 8.02
C LEU A 88 -0.86 -4.59 8.95
N SER A 89 -0.86 -4.02 10.14
CA SER A 89 -1.93 -4.19 11.13
C SER A 89 -2.40 -2.85 11.67
N SER A 90 -3.66 -2.51 11.42
CA SER A 90 -4.23 -1.21 11.79
C SER A 90 -3.42 -0.05 11.20
N VAL A 91 -3.31 0.00 9.87
CA VAL A 91 -2.57 1.02 9.14
C VAL A 91 -3.52 1.84 8.28
N LEU A 92 -3.34 3.15 8.30
CA LEU A 92 -4.02 4.09 7.41
C LEU A 92 -3.02 4.66 6.40
N PHE A 93 -3.37 4.56 5.12
CA PHE A 93 -2.78 5.35 4.05
C PHE A 93 -3.83 6.35 3.59
N GLU A 94 -3.55 7.64 3.72
CA GLU A 94 -4.46 8.71 3.32
C GLU A 94 -3.73 9.75 2.47
N GLU A 95 -4.34 10.12 1.35
CA GLU A 95 -3.79 11.08 0.40
C GLU A 95 -2.34 10.77 -0.03
N THR A 96 -1.99 9.49 -0.08
CA THR A 96 -0.62 9.02 -0.30
C THR A 96 -0.45 8.47 -1.71
N ASP A 97 0.68 8.78 -2.33
CA ASP A 97 1.08 8.21 -3.61
C ASP A 97 1.87 6.91 -3.40
N LEU A 98 1.22 5.80 -3.71
CA LEU A 98 1.78 4.44 -3.72
C LEU A 98 1.82 3.87 -5.14
N SER A 99 1.84 4.71 -6.17
CA SER A 99 1.95 4.23 -7.55
C SER A 99 3.19 3.35 -7.71
N TYR A 100 3.05 2.23 -8.42
CA TYR A 100 4.11 1.25 -8.62
C TYR A 100 4.65 0.58 -7.34
N ALA A 101 4.03 0.79 -6.18
CA ALA A 101 4.45 0.12 -4.94
C ALA A 101 4.25 -1.39 -5.03
N ASN A 102 5.09 -2.14 -4.32
CA ASN A 102 4.99 -3.59 -4.27
C ASN A 102 4.54 -4.06 -2.88
N LEU A 103 3.28 -4.47 -2.76
CA LEU A 103 2.69 -5.07 -1.55
C LEU A 103 2.50 -6.58 -1.71
N SER A 104 3.14 -7.22 -2.69
CA SER A 104 2.94 -8.64 -2.95
C SER A 104 3.29 -9.49 -1.73
N GLU A 105 2.53 -10.58 -1.54
CA GLU A 105 2.67 -11.50 -0.41
C GLU A 105 2.51 -10.85 0.98
N ALA A 106 2.08 -9.58 1.05
CA ALA A 106 1.85 -8.93 2.33
C ALA A 106 0.70 -9.57 3.12
N SER A 107 0.79 -9.47 4.44
CA SER A 107 -0.30 -9.82 5.36
C SER A 107 -0.95 -8.54 5.88
N ILE A 108 -2.22 -8.35 5.58
CA ILE A 108 -2.98 -7.13 5.84
C ILE A 108 -4.13 -7.42 6.79
N ASP A 109 -4.20 -6.71 7.92
CA ASP A 109 -5.34 -6.75 8.82
C ASP A 109 -5.72 -5.34 9.30
N ARG A 110 -6.96 -4.92 9.08
CA ARG A 110 -7.46 -3.58 9.41
C ARG A 110 -6.63 -2.46 8.75
N VAL A 111 -6.55 -2.49 7.44
CA VAL A 111 -5.88 -1.44 6.67
C VAL A 111 -6.92 -0.65 5.89
N ALA A 112 -6.80 0.67 5.92
CA ALA A 112 -7.60 1.58 5.10
C ALA A 112 -6.67 2.36 4.17
N ILE A 113 -7.09 2.50 2.91
CA ILE A 113 -6.41 3.25 1.87
C ILE A 113 -7.42 4.23 1.29
N ARG A 114 -7.24 5.53 1.53
CA ARG A 114 -8.22 6.57 1.23
C ARG A 114 -7.59 7.70 0.42
N GLY A 115 -8.29 8.19 -0.60
CA GLY A 115 -7.85 9.32 -1.42
C GLY A 115 -6.44 9.14 -1.99
N SER A 116 -5.99 7.90 -2.17
CA SER A 116 -4.60 7.56 -2.47
C SER A 116 -4.44 7.04 -3.89
N ARG A 117 -3.21 7.03 -4.41
CA ARG A 117 -2.91 6.49 -5.73
C ARG A 117 -2.12 5.19 -5.61
N LEU A 118 -2.67 4.12 -6.23
CA LEU A 118 -2.04 2.81 -6.34
C LEU A 118 -1.95 2.37 -7.81
N ARG A 119 -1.81 3.33 -8.73
CA ARG A 119 -1.67 3.00 -10.17
C ARG A 119 -0.52 2.03 -10.37
N GLU A 120 -0.78 0.94 -11.08
CA GLU A 120 0.21 -0.09 -11.41
C GLU A 120 0.95 -0.64 -10.18
N ALA A 121 0.36 -0.54 -8.99
CA ALA A 121 0.91 -1.18 -7.81
C ALA A 121 0.69 -2.71 -7.87
N ALA A 122 1.59 -3.46 -7.25
CA ALA A 122 1.49 -4.91 -7.16
C ALA A 122 0.96 -5.33 -5.78
N MET A 123 -0.14 -6.09 -5.78
CA MET A 123 -0.75 -6.70 -4.60
C MET A 123 -0.99 -8.19 -4.86
N GLN A 124 0.02 -8.87 -5.40
CA GLN A 124 -0.08 -10.30 -5.74
C GLN A 124 -0.06 -11.16 -4.48
N SER A 125 -0.94 -12.16 -4.42
CA SER A 125 -0.99 -13.14 -3.32
C SER A 125 -1.07 -12.52 -1.92
N VAL A 126 -1.70 -11.35 -1.79
CA VAL A 126 -1.92 -10.66 -0.50
C VAL A 126 -2.93 -11.44 0.34
N LYS A 127 -2.63 -11.59 1.63
CA LYS A 127 -3.57 -12.13 2.62
C LYS A 127 -4.27 -10.97 3.33
N ALA A 128 -5.41 -10.54 2.78
CA ALA A 128 -6.14 -9.39 3.31
C ALA A 128 -7.28 -9.80 4.25
N LYS A 129 -7.35 -9.12 5.40
CA LYS A 129 -8.51 -9.11 6.29
C LYS A 129 -8.85 -7.66 6.60
N ARG A 130 -10.15 -7.29 6.44
CA ARG A 130 -10.60 -5.92 6.75
C ARG A 130 -9.75 -4.86 6.03
N LEU A 131 -9.55 -5.05 4.72
CA LEU A 131 -8.97 -4.06 3.82
C LEU A 131 -10.11 -3.20 3.26
N VAL A 132 -9.93 -1.89 3.33
CA VAL A 132 -10.90 -0.90 2.81
C VAL A 132 -10.18 0.03 1.86
N PHE A 133 -10.77 0.22 0.69
CA PHE A 133 -10.40 1.27 -0.25
C PHE A 133 -11.53 2.31 -0.31
N SER A 134 -11.20 3.59 -0.43
CA SER A 134 -12.14 4.64 -0.75
C SER A 134 -11.48 5.77 -1.54
N ASP A 135 -12.19 6.29 -2.51
CA ASP A 135 -11.80 7.46 -3.29
C ASP A 135 -10.37 7.40 -3.84
N SER A 136 -9.91 6.20 -4.21
CA SER A 136 -8.52 5.93 -4.57
C SER A 136 -8.38 5.53 -6.05
N ASP A 137 -7.23 5.83 -6.64
CA ASP A 137 -6.89 5.40 -8.00
C ASP A 137 -6.18 4.03 -7.96
N LEU A 138 -6.92 3.00 -8.36
CA LEU A 138 -6.48 1.61 -8.44
C LEU A 138 -6.30 1.15 -9.90
N THR A 139 -6.11 2.09 -10.82
CA THR A 139 -5.93 1.78 -12.24
C THR A 139 -4.74 0.86 -12.45
N ARG A 140 -4.97 -0.25 -13.16
CA ARG A 140 -3.99 -1.31 -13.44
C ARG A 140 -3.38 -1.94 -12.19
N LEU A 141 -4.12 -1.94 -11.05
CA LEU A 141 -3.70 -2.64 -9.84
C LEU A 141 -3.55 -4.14 -10.13
N ASP A 142 -2.41 -4.70 -9.81
CA ASP A 142 -2.16 -6.13 -9.96
C ASP A 142 -2.59 -6.88 -8.69
N VAL A 143 -3.72 -7.57 -8.80
CA VAL A 143 -4.29 -8.36 -7.71
C VAL A 143 -4.23 -9.87 -7.99
N PHE A 144 -3.32 -10.31 -8.85
CA PHE A 144 -3.16 -11.72 -9.17
C PHE A 144 -3.06 -12.57 -7.89
N GLY A 145 -3.98 -13.52 -7.73
CA GLY A 145 -4.03 -14.40 -6.55
C GLY A 145 -4.52 -13.74 -5.26
N THR A 146 -5.00 -12.49 -5.30
CA THR A 146 -5.55 -11.77 -4.14
C THR A 146 -7.06 -11.66 -4.25
N GLY A 147 -7.80 -12.31 -3.35
CA GLY A 147 -9.25 -12.27 -3.34
C GLY A 147 -9.79 -10.93 -2.87
N LEU A 148 -10.73 -10.36 -3.65
CA LEU A 148 -11.39 -9.08 -3.35
C LEU A 148 -12.80 -9.27 -2.77
N ALA A 149 -13.15 -10.46 -2.32
CA ALA A 149 -14.48 -10.76 -1.78
C ALA A 149 -14.85 -9.85 -0.60
N GLY A 150 -15.99 -9.16 -0.72
CA GLY A 150 -16.49 -8.22 0.29
C GLY A 150 -15.77 -6.87 0.33
N ILE A 151 -14.79 -6.64 -0.54
CA ILE A 151 -14.15 -5.34 -0.67
C ILE A 151 -14.98 -4.46 -1.61
N ASP A 152 -15.35 -3.27 -1.13
CA ASP A 152 -16.07 -2.26 -1.92
C ASP A 152 -15.06 -1.37 -2.67
N LEU A 153 -15.14 -1.43 -4.00
CA LEU A 153 -14.30 -0.66 -4.93
C LEU A 153 -15.11 0.45 -5.64
N SER A 154 -16.41 0.58 -5.32
CA SER A 154 -17.35 1.40 -6.10
C SER A 154 -17.00 2.90 -6.12
N THR A 155 -16.28 3.40 -5.10
CA THR A 155 -15.82 4.79 -5.05
C THR A 155 -14.43 5.01 -5.65
N CYS A 156 -13.78 3.95 -6.11
CA CYS A 156 -12.41 3.98 -6.62
C CYS A 156 -12.36 3.97 -8.15
N ALA A 157 -11.30 4.49 -8.74
CA ALA A 157 -10.98 4.21 -10.13
C ALA A 157 -10.36 2.80 -10.20
N PHE A 158 -11.13 1.80 -10.65
CA PHE A 158 -10.68 0.41 -10.75
C PHE A 158 -10.78 -0.06 -12.21
N GLU A 159 -9.79 0.33 -12.98
CA GLU A 159 -9.74 0.08 -14.43
C GLU A 159 -8.59 -0.86 -14.79
N ALA A 160 -8.86 -1.74 -15.77
CA ALA A 160 -7.87 -2.66 -16.34
C ALA A 160 -7.00 -3.39 -15.28
N PRO A 161 -7.58 -3.97 -14.21
CA PRO A 161 -6.81 -4.70 -13.21
C PRO A 161 -6.07 -5.89 -13.83
N VAL A 162 -4.93 -6.25 -13.25
CA VAL A 162 -4.20 -7.48 -13.60
C VAL A 162 -4.74 -8.62 -12.75
N LEU A 163 -5.23 -9.67 -13.40
CA LEU A 163 -5.99 -10.77 -12.81
C LEU A 163 -5.47 -12.12 -13.32
N SER A 164 -5.85 -13.20 -12.64
CA SER A 164 -5.69 -14.56 -13.16
C SER A 164 -6.62 -14.81 -14.36
N ALA A 165 -6.32 -15.82 -15.14
CA ALA A 165 -7.10 -16.15 -16.34
C ALA A 165 -8.56 -16.57 -16.04
N ASP A 166 -8.87 -16.99 -14.82
CA ASP A 166 -10.21 -17.38 -14.37
C ASP A 166 -10.94 -16.27 -13.59
N TYR A 167 -10.32 -15.09 -13.47
CA TYR A 167 -10.88 -13.88 -12.80
C TYR A 167 -11.39 -14.14 -11.38
N ARG A 168 -10.83 -15.16 -10.70
CA ARG A 168 -11.29 -15.59 -9.37
C ARG A 168 -11.14 -14.48 -8.31
N GLU A 169 -10.23 -13.55 -8.50
CA GLU A 169 -9.97 -12.41 -7.63
C GLU A 169 -11.20 -11.51 -7.48
N LEU A 170 -12.01 -11.38 -8.55
CA LEU A 170 -13.19 -10.53 -8.57
C LEU A 170 -14.43 -11.14 -7.91
N ARG A 171 -14.38 -12.41 -7.54
CA ARG A 171 -15.57 -13.10 -6.97
C ARG A 171 -15.96 -12.46 -5.64
N GLY A 172 -17.18 -11.88 -5.61
CA GLY A 172 -17.71 -11.22 -4.42
C GLY A 172 -17.14 -9.82 -4.14
N ALA A 173 -16.35 -9.25 -5.03
CA ALA A 173 -16.01 -7.83 -4.99
C ALA A 173 -17.26 -6.96 -5.22
N VAL A 174 -17.35 -5.81 -4.54
CA VAL A 174 -18.42 -4.84 -4.74
C VAL A 174 -17.91 -3.74 -5.67
N VAL A 175 -18.63 -3.52 -6.78
CA VAL A 175 -18.24 -2.58 -7.83
C VAL A 175 -19.45 -1.73 -8.25
N SER A 176 -19.19 -0.56 -8.85
CA SER A 176 -20.24 0.24 -9.46
C SER A 176 -20.77 -0.38 -10.76
N ALA A 177 -21.91 0.10 -11.24
CA ALA A 177 -22.46 -0.36 -12.53
C ALA A 177 -21.51 -0.06 -13.70
N GLU A 178 -20.85 1.09 -13.69
CA GLU A 178 -19.87 1.48 -14.70
C GLU A 178 -18.64 0.57 -14.67
N GLN A 179 -18.11 0.28 -13.48
CA GLN A 179 -17.02 -0.67 -13.33
C GLN A 179 -17.39 -2.07 -13.77
N ALA A 180 -18.62 -2.54 -13.45
CA ALA A 180 -19.10 -3.84 -13.90
C ALA A 180 -19.16 -3.92 -15.42
N LEU A 181 -19.60 -2.84 -16.09
CA LEU A 181 -19.64 -2.74 -17.54
C LEU A 181 -18.21 -2.82 -18.12
N SER A 182 -17.27 -2.06 -17.58
CA SER A 182 -15.86 -2.12 -18.00
C SER A 182 -15.25 -3.50 -17.79
N LEU A 183 -15.47 -4.13 -16.63
CA LEU A 183 -14.95 -5.45 -16.31
C LEU A 183 -15.58 -6.57 -17.17
N SER A 184 -16.82 -6.39 -17.68
CA SER A 184 -17.48 -7.37 -18.55
C SER A 184 -16.73 -7.61 -19.85
N THR A 185 -15.96 -6.63 -20.32
CA THR A 185 -15.13 -6.78 -21.53
C THR A 185 -14.02 -7.83 -21.35
N LEU A 186 -13.56 -8.06 -20.12
CA LEU A 186 -12.60 -9.12 -19.81
C LEU A 186 -13.18 -10.52 -20.06
N LEU A 187 -14.50 -10.66 -20.00
CA LEU A 187 -15.22 -11.89 -20.29
C LEU A 187 -15.51 -12.05 -21.80
N GLY A 188 -15.04 -11.12 -22.63
CA GLY A 188 -15.23 -11.15 -24.09
C GLY A 188 -16.59 -10.61 -24.54
N PHE A 189 -17.35 -9.95 -23.67
CA PHE A 189 -18.59 -9.29 -24.10
C PHE A 189 -18.27 -8.06 -24.96
N VAL A 190 -19.07 -7.89 -26.01
CA VAL A 190 -19.11 -6.67 -26.83
C VAL A 190 -20.33 -5.89 -26.43
N ILE A 191 -20.14 -4.66 -26.00
CA ILE A 191 -21.25 -3.78 -25.59
C ILE A 191 -21.78 -3.10 -26.85
N ALA A 192 -23.09 -3.19 -27.09
CA ALA A 192 -23.70 -2.48 -28.17
C ALA A 192 -23.76 -0.98 -27.87
N GLU A 193 -23.34 -0.15 -28.83
CA GLU A 193 -23.56 1.29 -28.78
C GLU A 193 -25.06 1.56 -29.06
N GLU A 194 -25.71 2.41 -28.24
CA GLU A 194 -27.09 2.89 -28.47
C GLU A 194 -27.13 3.98 -29.56
#